data_544bfb7126377500a78e3068ef96aecc
#
_entry.id   544bfb7126377500a78e3068ef96aecc
#
_cell.length_a   1.000
_cell.length_b   1.000
_cell.length_c   1.000
_cell.angle_alpha   90.00
_cell.angle_beta   90.00
_cell.angle_gamma   90.00
#
_symmetry.space_group_name_H-M   'P 1'
#
loop_
_entity.id
_entity.type
_entity.pdbx_description
1 polymer ?
#
loop_
_entity_poly.entity_id
_entity_poly.type
_entity_poly.pdbx_seq_one_letter_code
_entity_poly.pdbx_strand_id
1 'polypeptide(L)'
;MTERFVLATANLDKAREIEQVLQDAGADVELVARPASVPDVEETGITLEDNARLKAVALCEATGEPAIADDTGLEVDALGGRPGVYSARYAGEDATYADNVALLLRELGPNPQRTARFATVAMACWPDGRELAVRGVVEGVIATEARGAGGFGYDPVFVPVEGDGRSFAEMTPDEKHAVSHRGRAFRALAAALDEQE
;
A
#
# COMPACT_ATOMS: atom_id res chain seq x y z
N MET A 1 -8.27 -25.19 -4.32
CA MET A 1 -8.94 -25.06 -2.99
C MET A 1 -8.71 -23.64 -2.53
N THR A 2 -9.78 -22.95 -2.09
CA THR A 2 -9.64 -21.58 -1.60
C THR A 2 -8.62 -21.51 -0.46
N GLU A 3 -7.52 -20.82 -0.67
CA GLU A 3 -6.49 -20.67 0.36
C GLU A 3 -6.86 -19.53 1.31
N ARG A 4 -6.72 -19.75 2.61
CA ARG A 4 -7.11 -18.79 3.63
C ARG A 4 -5.90 -18.07 4.17
N PHE A 5 -5.95 -16.72 4.15
CA PHE A 5 -4.91 -15.86 4.69
C PHE A 5 -5.44 -14.89 5.73
N VAL A 6 -4.67 -14.66 6.78
CA VAL A 6 -4.94 -13.59 7.74
C VAL A 6 -4.31 -12.29 7.23
N LEU A 7 -5.10 -11.22 7.13
CA LEU A 7 -4.63 -9.93 6.60
C LEU A 7 -4.04 -9.06 7.71
N ALA A 8 -2.76 -8.72 7.60
CA ALA A 8 -1.98 -7.99 8.61
C ALA A 8 -2.13 -6.46 8.53
N THR A 9 -3.33 -5.95 8.30
CA THR A 9 -3.55 -4.49 8.32
C THR A 9 -4.64 -4.10 9.30
N ALA A 10 -4.38 -3.06 10.10
CA ALA A 10 -5.39 -2.39 10.91
C ALA A 10 -6.08 -1.25 10.14
N ASN A 11 -5.55 -0.88 8.97
CA ASN A 11 -6.11 0.17 8.14
C ASN A 11 -7.26 -0.37 7.29
N LEU A 12 -8.48 0.03 7.64
CA LEU A 12 -9.70 -0.43 6.97
C LEU A 12 -9.80 0.00 5.50
N ASP A 13 -9.19 1.15 5.14
CA ASP A 13 -9.18 1.61 3.75
C ASP A 13 -8.28 0.70 2.90
N LYS A 14 -7.10 0.32 3.42
CA LYS A 14 -6.23 -0.67 2.79
C LYS A 14 -6.92 -2.02 2.65
N ALA A 15 -7.54 -2.52 3.73
CA ALA A 15 -8.20 -3.82 3.72
C ALA A 15 -9.26 -3.92 2.61
N ARG A 16 -10.11 -2.90 2.49
CA ARG A 16 -11.15 -2.85 1.44
C ARG A 16 -10.56 -2.83 0.03
N GLU A 17 -9.51 -2.04 -0.20
CA GLU A 17 -8.84 -2.01 -1.50
C GLU A 17 -8.21 -3.38 -1.86
N ILE A 18 -7.58 -4.04 -0.89
CA ILE A 18 -6.96 -5.36 -1.07
C ILE A 18 -8.01 -6.42 -1.41
N GLU A 19 -9.10 -6.48 -0.64
CA GLU A 19 -10.21 -7.40 -0.88
C GLU A 19 -10.78 -7.22 -2.29
N GLN A 20 -11.08 -5.99 -2.68
CA GLN A 20 -11.64 -5.69 -3.99
C GLN A 20 -10.69 -6.10 -5.12
N VAL A 21 -9.41 -5.76 -5.02
CA VAL A 21 -8.41 -6.10 -6.05
C VAL A 21 -8.26 -7.62 -6.22
N LEU A 22 -8.23 -8.39 -5.13
CA LEU A 22 -8.13 -9.84 -5.19
C LEU A 22 -9.39 -10.48 -5.76
N GLN A 23 -10.59 -9.98 -5.40
CA GLN A 23 -11.85 -10.41 -5.99
C GLN A 23 -11.90 -10.15 -7.50
N ASP A 24 -11.54 -8.93 -7.92
CA ASP A 24 -11.52 -8.55 -9.34
C ASP A 24 -10.49 -9.34 -10.15
N ALA A 25 -9.40 -9.77 -9.52
CA ALA A 25 -8.41 -10.66 -10.12
C ALA A 25 -8.86 -12.11 -10.21
N GLY A 26 -9.98 -12.48 -9.58
CA GLY A 26 -10.49 -13.85 -9.53
C GLY A 26 -9.62 -14.79 -8.69
N ALA A 27 -8.86 -14.24 -7.73
CA ALA A 27 -8.01 -15.03 -6.85
C ALA A 27 -8.83 -15.98 -5.97
N ASP A 28 -8.44 -17.27 -5.90
CA ASP A 28 -9.09 -18.26 -5.01
C ASP A 28 -8.55 -18.13 -3.57
N VAL A 29 -8.70 -16.91 -2.99
CA VAL A 29 -8.17 -16.53 -1.69
C VAL A 29 -9.31 -16.04 -0.78
N GLU A 30 -9.36 -16.55 0.45
CA GLU A 30 -10.21 -16.03 1.53
C GLU A 30 -9.37 -15.16 2.47
N LEU A 31 -9.67 -13.86 2.54
CA LEU A 31 -9.03 -12.96 3.51
C LEU A 31 -9.81 -12.96 4.83
N VAL A 32 -9.07 -13.15 5.91
CA VAL A 32 -9.60 -13.09 7.29
C VAL A 32 -8.96 -11.93 8.03
N ALA A 33 -9.77 -11.17 8.74
CA ALA A 33 -9.27 -10.05 9.54
C ALA A 33 -8.29 -10.53 10.63
N ARG A 34 -7.28 -9.72 10.91
CA ARG A 34 -6.33 -9.95 12.00
C ARG A 34 -7.08 -10.10 13.34
N PRO A 35 -6.78 -11.14 14.16
CA PRO A 35 -7.34 -11.25 15.48
C PRO A 35 -6.97 -10.05 16.37
N ALA A 36 -7.95 -9.53 17.13
CA ALA A 36 -7.73 -8.37 18.01
C ALA A 36 -6.69 -8.64 19.12
N SER A 37 -6.39 -9.90 19.41
CA SER A 37 -5.37 -10.32 20.39
C SER A 37 -3.93 -10.19 19.86
N VAL A 38 -3.75 -10.05 18.53
CA VAL A 38 -2.42 -9.87 17.94
C VAL A 38 -2.09 -8.38 17.91
N PRO A 39 -1.03 -7.92 18.61
CA PRO A 39 -0.67 -6.51 18.66
C PRO A 39 -0.16 -6.02 17.29
N ASP A 40 -0.14 -4.70 17.13
CA ASP A 40 0.53 -4.09 15.98
C ASP A 40 2.04 -4.37 16.02
N VAL A 41 2.59 -4.61 14.84
CA VAL A 41 4.02 -4.84 14.66
C VAL A 41 4.72 -3.50 14.47
N GLU A 42 5.79 -3.27 15.22
CA GLU A 42 6.64 -2.09 15.04
C GLU A 42 7.37 -2.17 13.69
N GLU A 43 7.17 -1.19 12.85
CA GLU A 43 7.81 -1.08 11.53
C GLU A 43 9.22 -0.51 11.67
N THR A 44 10.20 -1.38 11.95
CA THR A 44 11.62 -1.04 12.12
C THR A 44 12.45 -1.22 10.86
N GLY A 45 11.85 -1.73 9.79
CA GLY A 45 12.50 -1.93 8.50
C GLY A 45 12.88 -0.62 7.81
N ILE A 46 13.96 -0.68 7.05
CA ILE A 46 14.45 0.47 6.26
C ILE A 46 13.91 0.46 4.82
N THR A 47 13.23 -0.61 4.42
CA THR A 47 12.56 -0.77 3.13
C THR A 47 11.10 -1.17 3.32
N LEU A 48 10.26 -0.95 2.28
CA LEU A 48 8.88 -1.43 2.27
C LEU A 48 8.81 -2.97 2.37
N GLU A 49 9.76 -3.66 1.75
CA GLU A 49 9.84 -5.11 1.79
C GLU A 49 10.11 -5.62 3.21
N ASP A 50 11.07 -5.00 3.93
CA ASP A 50 11.36 -5.34 5.31
C ASP A 50 10.12 -5.18 6.20
N ASN A 51 9.41 -4.06 6.08
CA ASN A 51 8.22 -3.80 6.89
C ASN A 51 7.04 -4.72 6.52
N ALA A 52 6.81 -4.97 5.24
CA ALA A 52 5.78 -5.94 4.82
C ALA A 52 6.10 -7.33 5.38
N ARG A 53 7.37 -7.76 5.31
CA ARG A 53 7.84 -9.03 5.84
C ARG A 53 7.68 -9.12 7.35
N LEU A 54 8.09 -8.09 8.10
CA LEU A 54 7.92 -8.05 9.56
C LEU A 54 6.46 -8.27 9.96
N LYS A 55 5.53 -7.61 9.29
CA LYS A 55 4.09 -7.72 9.55
C LYS A 55 3.55 -9.11 9.20
N ALA A 56 3.91 -9.65 8.03
CA ALA A 56 3.41 -10.96 7.58
C ALA A 56 3.93 -12.08 8.47
N VAL A 57 5.24 -12.11 8.76
CA VAL A 57 5.87 -13.14 9.59
C VAL A 57 5.31 -13.12 11.01
N ALA A 58 5.26 -11.94 11.64
CA ALA A 58 4.73 -11.84 13.02
C ALA A 58 3.28 -12.32 13.12
N LEU A 59 2.45 -12.03 12.12
CA LEU A 59 1.06 -12.49 12.12
C LEU A 59 0.96 -14.00 11.86
N CYS A 60 1.74 -14.51 10.92
CA CYS A 60 1.82 -15.94 10.62
C CYS A 60 2.26 -16.73 11.87
N GLU A 61 3.28 -16.29 12.59
CA GLU A 61 3.75 -16.91 13.83
C GLU A 61 2.71 -16.84 14.95
N ALA A 62 2.03 -15.70 15.10
CA ALA A 62 1.04 -15.49 16.14
C ALA A 62 -0.24 -16.32 15.95
N THR A 63 -0.63 -16.58 14.70
CA THR A 63 -1.87 -17.27 14.35
C THR A 63 -1.67 -18.74 14.00
N GLY A 64 -0.48 -19.12 13.53
CA GLY A 64 -0.20 -20.42 12.93
C GLY A 64 -0.89 -20.64 11.57
N GLU A 65 -1.40 -19.57 10.96
CA GLU A 65 -2.06 -19.56 9.66
C GLU A 65 -1.26 -18.76 8.64
N PRO A 66 -1.43 -19.00 7.33
CA PRO A 66 -0.85 -18.13 6.30
C PRO A 66 -1.30 -16.67 6.49
N ALA A 67 -0.40 -15.73 6.24
CA ALA A 67 -0.67 -14.32 6.43
C ALA A 67 -0.26 -13.50 5.21
N ILE A 68 -1.04 -12.46 4.92
CA ILE A 68 -0.72 -11.43 3.92
C ILE A 68 -0.53 -10.09 4.61
N ALA A 69 0.53 -9.38 4.24
CA ALA A 69 0.77 -8.01 4.66
C ALA A 69 1.10 -7.12 3.46
N ASP A 70 0.89 -5.82 3.59
CA ASP A 70 1.43 -4.83 2.67
C ASP A 70 2.23 -3.76 3.40
N ASP A 71 3.22 -3.21 2.72
CA ASP A 71 3.76 -1.91 3.08
C ASP A 71 3.77 -0.99 1.87
N THR A 72 3.48 0.30 2.10
CA THR A 72 3.27 1.28 1.02
C THR A 72 3.97 2.57 1.33
N GLY A 73 4.70 3.10 0.36
CA GLY A 73 5.36 4.38 0.45
C GLY A 73 5.14 5.27 -0.78
N LEU A 74 5.09 6.57 -0.52
CA LEU A 74 5.21 7.61 -1.53
C LEU A 74 6.67 8.05 -1.58
N GLU A 75 7.30 7.96 -2.72
CA GLU A 75 8.67 8.40 -2.96
C GLU A 75 8.67 9.63 -3.86
N VAL A 76 9.22 10.76 -3.40
CA VAL A 76 9.28 12.02 -4.15
C VAL A 76 10.71 12.37 -4.47
N ASP A 77 11.04 12.49 -5.76
CA ASP A 77 12.42 12.64 -6.22
C ASP A 77 13.09 13.90 -5.67
N ALA A 78 12.39 15.03 -5.69
CA ALA A 78 12.91 16.31 -5.18
C ALA A 78 13.14 16.30 -3.65
N LEU A 79 12.59 15.33 -2.94
CA LEU A 79 12.77 15.16 -1.51
C LEU A 79 13.72 13.98 -1.17
N GLY A 80 14.46 13.47 -2.17
CA GLY A 80 15.38 12.36 -2.00
C GLY A 80 14.68 11.04 -1.64
N GLY A 81 13.49 10.82 -2.16
CA GLY A 81 12.67 9.62 -1.92
C GLY A 81 11.80 9.70 -0.66
N ARG A 82 11.85 10.79 0.10
CA ARG A 82 10.92 10.99 1.23
C ARG A 82 9.50 11.28 0.73
N PRO A 83 8.46 10.88 1.48
CA PRO A 83 8.47 10.23 2.80
C PRO A 83 8.88 8.75 2.83
N GLY A 84 8.76 7.97 1.72
CA GLY A 84 9.18 6.57 1.66
C GLY A 84 8.46 5.71 2.70
N VAL A 85 9.20 4.93 3.49
CA VAL A 85 8.66 4.06 4.56
C VAL A 85 7.96 4.84 5.69
N TYR A 86 8.18 6.15 5.78
CA TYR A 86 7.53 7.01 6.78
C TYR A 86 6.24 7.65 6.28
N SER A 87 5.68 7.20 5.14
CA SER A 87 4.53 7.83 4.50
C SER A 87 3.32 7.98 5.42
N ALA A 88 3.04 6.99 6.25
CA ALA A 88 1.89 7.02 7.16
C ALA A 88 2.04 8.05 8.31
N ARG A 89 3.29 8.33 8.73
CA ARG A 89 3.64 9.18 9.88
C ARG A 89 4.58 10.33 9.52
N TYR A 90 4.52 10.82 8.31
CA TYR A 90 5.45 11.82 7.79
C TYR A 90 5.44 13.14 8.58
N ALA A 91 4.27 13.57 9.04
CA ALA A 91 4.11 14.76 9.88
C ALA A 91 4.10 14.43 11.39
N GLY A 92 4.37 13.19 11.79
CA GLY A 92 4.40 12.70 13.18
C GLY A 92 3.54 11.46 13.38
N GLU A 93 3.70 10.79 14.52
CA GLU A 93 3.02 9.51 14.81
C GLU A 93 1.49 9.65 14.87
N ASP A 94 0.99 10.78 15.36
CA ASP A 94 -0.45 11.08 15.47
C ASP A 94 -0.99 11.91 14.29
N ALA A 95 -0.20 12.04 13.20
CA ALA A 95 -0.57 12.87 12.06
C ALA A 95 -1.76 12.29 11.28
N THR A 96 -2.69 13.17 10.92
CA THR A 96 -3.75 12.82 9.97
C THR A 96 -3.23 12.77 8.54
N TYR A 97 -4.00 12.17 7.62
CA TYR A 97 -3.69 12.22 6.19
C TYR A 97 -3.53 13.65 5.66
N ALA A 98 -4.36 14.58 6.16
CA ALA A 98 -4.29 15.98 5.78
C ALA A 98 -3.01 16.65 6.27
N ASP A 99 -2.52 16.31 7.47
CA ASP A 99 -1.25 16.83 7.99
C ASP A 99 -0.07 16.36 7.15
N ASN A 100 -0.05 15.08 6.78
CA ASN A 100 0.98 14.51 5.92
C ASN A 100 1.00 15.17 4.54
N VAL A 101 -0.16 15.40 3.92
CA VAL A 101 -0.29 16.11 2.65
C VAL A 101 0.17 17.57 2.77
N ALA A 102 -0.23 18.26 3.82
CA ALA A 102 0.15 19.65 4.06
C ALA A 102 1.67 19.79 4.26
N LEU A 103 2.30 18.86 4.99
CA LEU A 103 3.75 18.85 5.15
C LEU A 103 4.45 18.61 3.81
N LEU A 104 4.01 17.63 3.03
CA LEU A 104 4.57 17.31 1.72
C LEU A 104 4.53 18.51 0.78
N LEU A 105 3.36 19.16 0.66
CA LEU A 105 3.20 20.34 -0.20
C LEU A 105 4.07 21.52 0.27
N ARG A 106 4.19 21.72 1.58
CA ARG A 106 5.04 22.76 2.16
C ARG A 106 6.52 22.52 1.85
N GLU A 107 7.01 21.28 2.00
CA GLU A 107 8.42 20.95 1.73
C GLU A 107 8.76 21.04 0.25
N LEU A 108 7.84 20.63 -0.64
CA LEU A 108 8.02 20.80 -2.07
C LEU A 108 7.96 22.27 -2.51
N GLY A 109 7.11 23.08 -1.87
CA GLY A 109 6.92 24.49 -2.21
C GLY A 109 6.72 24.71 -3.72
N PRO A 110 7.37 25.74 -4.29
CA PRO A 110 7.28 26.07 -5.72
C PRO A 110 8.23 25.22 -6.60
N ASN A 111 8.83 24.15 -6.09
CA ASN A 111 9.77 23.32 -6.86
C ASN A 111 9.06 22.76 -8.12
N PRO A 112 9.63 22.98 -9.34
CA PRO A 112 9.04 22.46 -10.57
C PRO A 112 9.25 20.94 -10.73
N GLN A 113 10.26 20.37 -10.08
CA GLN A 113 10.51 18.93 -10.09
C GLN A 113 9.58 18.26 -9.07
N ARG A 114 8.49 17.69 -9.56
CA ARG A 114 7.45 17.09 -8.73
C ARG A 114 7.23 15.61 -9.01
N THR A 115 8.16 14.97 -9.73
CA THR A 115 8.10 13.54 -10.03
C THR A 115 8.13 12.73 -8.75
N ALA A 116 7.27 11.72 -8.71
CA ALA A 116 7.06 10.87 -7.56
C ALA A 116 6.57 9.49 -8.02
N ARG A 117 6.64 8.52 -7.14
CA ARG A 117 6.00 7.22 -7.33
C ARG A 117 5.36 6.73 -6.05
N PHE A 118 4.27 6.02 -6.19
CA PHE A 118 3.79 5.13 -5.14
C PHE A 118 4.32 3.73 -5.38
N ALA A 119 4.78 3.10 -4.31
CA ALA A 119 5.16 1.70 -4.31
C ALA A 119 4.44 0.95 -3.18
N THR A 120 4.00 -0.27 -3.47
CA THR A 120 3.51 -1.23 -2.49
C THR A 120 4.29 -2.52 -2.64
N VAL A 121 4.72 -3.08 -1.52
CA VAL A 121 5.15 -4.48 -1.44
C VAL A 121 4.01 -5.26 -0.78
N ALA A 122 3.50 -6.27 -1.47
CA ALA A 122 2.61 -7.27 -0.91
C ALA A 122 3.43 -8.53 -0.59
N MET A 123 3.26 -9.05 0.62
CA MET A 123 4.00 -10.18 1.16
C MET A 123 3.01 -11.24 1.65
N ALA A 124 3.15 -12.47 1.15
CA ALA A 124 2.53 -13.65 1.73
C ALA A 124 3.57 -14.48 2.49
N CYS A 125 3.19 -15.03 3.64
CA CYS A 125 4.03 -15.88 4.47
C CYS A 125 3.23 -17.09 4.94
N TRP A 126 3.85 -18.27 4.95
CA TRP A 126 3.24 -19.52 5.41
C TRP A 126 3.93 -20.06 6.67
N PRO A 127 3.21 -20.86 7.47
CA PRO A 127 3.79 -21.47 8.69
C PRO A 127 4.99 -22.39 8.46
N ASP A 128 5.17 -22.89 7.23
CA ASP A 128 6.33 -23.71 6.84
C ASP A 128 7.58 -22.87 6.49
N GLY A 129 7.49 -21.54 6.58
CA GLY A 129 8.56 -20.61 6.30
C GLY A 129 8.68 -20.17 4.84
N ARG A 130 7.77 -20.60 3.96
CA ARG A 130 7.68 -20.04 2.60
C ARG A 130 7.29 -18.57 2.68
N GLU A 131 7.86 -17.78 1.79
CA GLU A 131 7.56 -16.35 1.63
C GLU A 131 7.42 -16.02 0.14
N LEU A 132 6.48 -15.14 -0.18
CA LEU A 132 6.26 -14.64 -1.53
C LEU A 132 6.10 -13.12 -1.46
N ALA A 133 7.00 -12.38 -2.10
CA ALA A 133 6.95 -10.93 -2.16
C ALA A 133 6.76 -10.45 -3.59
N VAL A 134 5.86 -9.50 -3.78
CA VAL A 134 5.65 -8.83 -5.07
C VAL A 134 5.58 -7.32 -4.86
N ARG A 135 6.08 -6.56 -5.84
CA ARG A 135 6.08 -5.11 -5.79
C ARG A 135 5.23 -4.52 -6.92
N GLY A 136 4.33 -3.61 -6.57
CA GLY A 136 3.60 -2.77 -7.51
C GLY A 136 4.03 -1.33 -7.41
N VAL A 137 4.29 -0.68 -8.55
CA VAL A 137 4.72 0.72 -8.62
C VAL A 137 3.86 1.47 -9.62
N VAL A 138 3.52 2.71 -9.30
CA VAL A 138 2.92 3.65 -10.24
C VAL A 138 3.69 4.96 -10.22
N GLU A 139 4.16 5.38 -11.37
CA GLU A 139 4.84 6.66 -11.56
C GLU A 139 3.81 7.79 -11.65
N GLY A 140 4.14 8.95 -11.13
CA GLY A 140 3.26 10.10 -11.09
C GLY A 140 3.98 11.40 -10.78
N VAL A 141 3.17 12.42 -10.52
CA VAL A 141 3.65 13.73 -10.06
C VAL A 141 2.82 14.21 -8.87
N ILE A 142 3.42 15.00 -8.00
CA ILE A 142 2.70 15.66 -6.91
C ILE A 142 2.06 16.95 -7.45
N ALA A 143 0.75 17.08 -7.33
CA ALA A 143 0.02 18.31 -7.66
C ALA A 143 0.47 19.47 -6.76
N THR A 144 0.21 20.71 -7.20
CA THR A 144 0.54 21.91 -6.42
C THR A 144 -0.43 22.16 -5.28
N GLU A 145 -1.61 21.56 -5.34
CA GLU A 145 -2.68 21.63 -4.35
C GLU A 145 -3.47 20.33 -4.32
N ALA A 146 -4.19 20.08 -3.23
CA ALA A 146 -5.06 18.92 -3.10
C ALA A 146 -6.30 19.04 -3.99
N ARG A 147 -6.66 17.95 -4.69
CA ARG A 147 -7.81 17.85 -5.58
C ARG A 147 -8.58 16.56 -5.32
N GLY A 148 -9.90 16.64 -5.45
CA GLY A 148 -10.79 15.50 -5.17
C GLY A 148 -11.05 15.29 -3.69
N ALA A 149 -11.97 14.36 -3.38
CA ALA A 149 -12.39 14.04 -2.03
C ALA A 149 -12.45 12.53 -1.75
N GLY A 150 -12.11 11.71 -2.74
CA GLY A 150 -12.05 10.26 -2.62
C GLY A 150 -10.71 9.75 -2.08
N GLY A 151 -10.65 8.44 -1.88
CA GLY A 151 -9.41 7.77 -1.46
C GLY A 151 -8.94 8.14 -0.05
N PHE A 152 -7.64 7.99 0.19
CA PHE A 152 -7.01 8.27 1.48
C PHE A 152 -5.51 8.60 1.30
N GLY A 153 -4.84 9.00 2.38
CA GLY A 153 -3.42 9.31 2.36
C GLY A 153 -3.08 10.47 1.43
N TYR A 154 -2.19 10.25 0.49
CA TYR A 154 -1.71 11.26 -0.47
C TYR A 154 -2.50 11.26 -1.79
N ASP A 155 -3.60 10.51 -1.90
CA ASP A 155 -4.44 10.46 -3.11
C ASP A 155 -4.86 11.84 -3.63
N PRO A 156 -5.18 12.84 -2.78
CA PRO A 156 -5.55 14.17 -3.26
C PRO A 156 -4.44 14.94 -4.01
N VAL A 157 -3.20 14.55 -3.84
CA VAL A 157 -2.05 15.25 -4.43
C VAL A 157 -1.25 14.39 -5.41
N PHE A 158 -1.54 13.10 -5.54
CA PHE A 158 -0.84 12.22 -6.46
C PHE A 158 -1.60 12.08 -7.78
N VAL A 159 -0.94 12.47 -8.87
CA VAL A 159 -1.46 12.39 -10.24
C VAL A 159 -0.64 11.34 -10.99
N PRO A 160 -1.20 10.17 -11.32
CA PRO A 160 -0.48 9.15 -12.06
C PRO A 160 -0.16 9.60 -13.49
N VAL A 161 1.00 9.21 -13.99
CA VAL A 161 1.40 9.48 -15.40
C VAL A 161 0.47 8.72 -16.36
N GLU A 162 0.10 7.50 -16.01
CA GLU A 162 -0.84 6.68 -16.76
C GLU A 162 -2.28 7.08 -16.39
N GLY A 163 -2.77 8.18 -16.95
CA GLY A 163 -4.11 8.68 -16.63
C GLY A 163 -4.48 9.89 -17.46
N ASP A 164 -5.57 10.52 -17.08
CA ASP A 164 -6.15 11.69 -17.74
C ASP A 164 -5.83 13.02 -17.03
N GLY A 165 -4.87 13.01 -16.10
CA GLY A 165 -4.46 14.18 -15.32
C GLY A 165 -5.26 14.40 -14.04
N ARG A 166 -6.20 13.51 -13.70
CA ARG A 166 -6.87 13.50 -12.41
C ARG A 166 -5.95 12.97 -11.31
N SER A 167 -6.11 13.48 -10.08
CA SER A 167 -5.51 12.86 -8.90
C SER A 167 -6.23 11.54 -8.56
N PHE A 168 -5.59 10.68 -7.75
CA PHE A 168 -6.26 9.46 -7.28
C PHE A 168 -7.56 9.77 -6.51
N ALA A 169 -7.64 10.89 -5.80
CA ALA A 169 -8.86 11.30 -5.09
C ALA A 169 -9.99 11.82 -5.99
N GLU A 170 -9.72 12.06 -7.28
CA GLU A 170 -10.70 12.43 -8.30
C GLU A 170 -11.19 11.23 -9.11
N MET A 171 -10.60 10.05 -8.91
CA MET A 171 -10.97 8.80 -9.56
C MET A 171 -12.04 8.05 -8.75
N THR A 172 -12.83 7.23 -9.43
CA THR A 172 -13.62 6.21 -8.75
C THR A 172 -12.71 5.12 -8.17
N PRO A 173 -13.17 4.33 -7.19
CA PRO A 173 -12.38 3.21 -6.67
C PRO A 173 -11.89 2.26 -7.78
N ASP A 174 -12.74 1.88 -8.71
CA ASP A 174 -12.41 0.96 -9.80
C ASP A 174 -11.34 1.55 -10.75
N GLU A 175 -11.49 2.84 -11.12
CA GLU A 175 -10.49 3.54 -11.93
C GLU A 175 -9.11 3.58 -11.22
N LYS A 176 -9.11 3.88 -9.91
CA LYS A 176 -7.90 3.87 -9.10
C LYS A 176 -7.30 2.48 -9.00
N HIS A 177 -8.10 1.44 -8.69
CA HIS A 177 -7.61 0.06 -8.56
C HIS A 177 -6.96 -0.44 -9.85
N ALA A 178 -7.49 -0.05 -11.01
CA ALA A 178 -6.94 -0.44 -12.31
C ALA A 178 -5.48 0.00 -12.50
N VAL A 179 -5.10 1.18 -12.02
CA VAL A 179 -3.80 1.80 -12.28
C VAL A 179 -2.88 1.90 -11.04
N SER A 180 -3.41 1.73 -9.82
CA SER A 180 -2.68 2.00 -8.59
C SER A 180 -1.56 1.00 -8.29
N HIS A 181 -0.62 1.43 -7.47
CA HIS A 181 0.46 0.62 -6.90
C HIS A 181 -0.06 -0.63 -6.19
N ARG A 182 -1.08 -0.49 -5.32
CA ARG A 182 -1.71 -1.61 -4.59
C ARG A 182 -2.43 -2.54 -5.56
N GLY A 183 -3.20 -2.00 -6.51
CA GLY A 183 -3.83 -2.80 -7.55
C GLY A 183 -2.83 -3.64 -8.33
N ARG A 184 -1.67 -3.08 -8.69
CA ARG A 184 -0.59 -3.82 -9.37
C ARG A 184 0.03 -4.90 -8.49
N ALA A 185 0.36 -4.56 -7.23
CA ALA A 185 0.98 -5.50 -6.30
C ALA A 185 0.06 -6.70 -6.03
N PHE A 186 -1.22 -6.47 -5.71
CA PHE A 186 -2.11 -7.56 -5.35
C PHE A 186 -2.60 -8.38 -6.53
N ARG A 187 -2.72 -7.82 -7.74
CA ARG A 187 -2.90 -8.63 -8.96
C ARG A 187 -1.70 -9.53 -9.26
N ALA A 188 -0.48 -9.01 -9.07
CA ALA A 188 0.73 -9.81 -9.23
C ALA A 188 0.84 -10.88 -8.14
N LEU A 189 0.43 -10.59 -6.90
CA LEU A 189 0.38 -11.58 -5.83
C LEU A 189 -0.61 -12.70 -6.16
N ALA A 190 -1.83 -12.36 -6.61
CA ALA A 190 -2.84 -13.34 -7.03
C ALA A 190 -2.29 -14.28 -8.11
N ALA A 191 -1.71 -13.72 -9.18
CA ALA A 191 -1.12 -14.52 -10.25
C ALA A 191 0.00 -15.46 -9.76
N ALA A 192 0.85 -14.96 -8.85
CA ALA A 192 1.96 -15.75 -8.31
C ALA A 192 1.50 -16.84 -7.31
N LEU A 193 0.37 -16.66 -6.63
CA LEU A 193 -0.26 -17.70 -5.81
C LEU A 193 -0.81 -18.83 -6.67
N ASP A 194 -1.50 -18.49 -7.78
CA ASP A 194 -2.05 -19.49 -8.72
C ASP A 194 -0.94 -20.35 -9.37
N GLU A 195 0.27 -19.81 -9.56
CA GLU A 195 1.41 -20.55 -10.12
C GLU A 195 2.03 -21.57 -9.14
N GLN A 196 1.69 -21.49 -7.84
CA GLN A 196 2.23 -22.40 -6.82
C GLN A 196 1.35 -23.62 -6.55
N GLU A 197 0.13 -23.67 -7.10
CA GLU A 197 -0.76 -24.83 -7.05
C GLU A 197 -0.38 -25.87 -8.11
#